data_306633b02b6de9799f6b304af5dd793d
#
_entry.id   306633b02b6de9799f6b304af5dd793d
#
_cell.length_a   1.000
_cell.length_b   1.000
_cell.length_c   1.000
_cell.angle_alpha   90.00
_cell.angle_beta   90.00
_cell.angle_gamma   90.00
#
_symmetry.space_group_name_H-M   'P 1'
#
loop_
_entity.id
_entity.type
_entity.pdbx_description
1 polymer ?
#
loop_
_entity_poly.entity_id
_entity_poly.type
_entity_poly.pdbx_seq_one_letter_code
_entity_poly.pdbx_strand_id
1 'polypeptide(L)'
;MVCTAYHYLELRFNSKGLRILGAVMFIIYQIGRMSIIMYLPCMVLSNLMGVSVNVLIIIMGVIAIIYSYTGGLKSVLWTDFIQGSVLLIGVTFGLIFLLSHIDGGLRAIFHEFTAGGKFLAADQPIFDPNILKDSVFLLIVGAGFNTMGSYVSSQDIVQRFTTTTDTKKLNKMMLANGGVKSAYEWFNGFMGLVLGILIGTFILGAFTKVANTFGAVLAFIAASGVMVYIKYFVPAENVSIWSYSIISIAVSLVVGIPASIIWRKVKGDNSKPAQYTTIYKD
;
A
#
# COMPACT_ATOMS: atom_id res chain seq x y z
N MET A 1 9.17 23.61 -4.28
CA MET A 1 7.93 22.83 -4.29
C MET A 1 8.28 21.36 -4.57
N VAL A 2 7.82 20.42 -3.76
CA VAL A 2 8.08 18.99 -3.98
C VAL A 2 7.07 18.50 -4.99
N CYS A 3 7.51 18.12 -6.20
CA CYS A 3 6.60 17.72 -7.29
C CYS A 3 6.21 16.23 -7.24
N THR A 4 7.03 15.39 -6.60
CA THR A 4 6.77 13.95 -6.48
C THR A 4 7.18 13.44 -5.10
N ALA A 5 6.58 12.32 -4.64
CA ALA A 5 6.98 11.68 -3.39
C ALA A 5 8.49 11.35 -3.37
N TYR A 6 9.03 10.89 -4.50
CA TYR A 6 10.46 10.52 -4.61
C TYR A 6 11.40 11.73 -4.69
N HIS A 7 10.91 12.90 -5.11
CA HIS A 7 11.66 14.15 -5.05
C HIS A 7 11.96 14.53 -3.59
N TYR A 8 11.05 14.19 -2.66
CA TYR A 8 11.32 14.33 -1.24
C TYR A 8 12.56 13.53 -0.79
N LEU A 9 12.71 12.28 -1.27
CA LEU A 9 13.90 11.46 -0.94
C LEU A 9 15.19 12.11 -1.47
N GLU A 10 15.17 12.66 -2.70
CA GLU A 10 16.32 13.41 -3.23
C GLU A 10 16.66 14.62 -2.37
N LEU A 11 15.68 15.44 -2.02
CA LEU A 11 15.87 16.63 -1.21
C LEU A 11 16.34 16.30 0.21
N ARG A 12 15.75 15.24 0.81
CA ARG A 12 16.05 14.85 2.19
C ARG A 12 17.43 14.23 2.33
N PHE A 13 17.81 13.37 1.42
CA PHE A 13 19.09 12.63 1.46
C PHE A 13 20.17 13.19 0.54
N ASN A 14 19.89 14.24 -0.20
CA ASN A 14 20.80 14.83 -1.20
C ASN A 14 21.32 13.79 -2.20
N SER A 15 20.47 12.87 -2.65
CA SER A 15 20.85 11.75 -3.50
C SER A 15 19.85 11.51 -4.62
N LYS A 16 20.28 11.76 -5.87
CA LYS A 16 19.51 11.40 -7.08
C LYS A 16 19.30 9.88 -7.18
N GLY A 17 20.26 9.09 -6.69
CA GLY A 17 20.17 7.63 -6.71
C GLY A 17 18.99 7.11 -5.91
N LEU A 18 18.74 7.63 -4.71
CA LEU A 18 17.57 7.25 -3.88
C LEU A 18 16.23 7.64 -4.53
N ARG A 19 16.17 8.78 -5.23
CA ARG A 19 14.99 9.15 -6.01
C ARG A 19 14.72 8.15 -7.12
N ILE A 20 15.74 7.81 -7.92
CA ILE A 20 15.61 6.85 -9.03
C ILE A 20 15.20 5.48 -8.50
N LEU A 21 15.86 5.02 -7.45
CA LEU A 21 15.60 3.73 -6.84
C LEU A 21 14.17 3.64 -6.29
N GLY A 22 13.68 4.67 -5.60
CA GLY A 22 12.31 4.75 -5.15
C GLY A 22 11.30 4.75 -6.30
N ALA A 23 11.57 5.47 -7.38
CA ALA A 23 10.72 5.49 -8.56
C ALA A 23 10.68 4.12 -9.26
N VAL A 24 11.82 3.46 -9.42
CA VAL A 24 11.89 2.10 -10.02
C VAL A 24 11.10 1.08 -9.19
N MET A 25 11.28 1.09 -7.87
CA MET A 25 10.53 0.19 -6.99
C MET A 25 9.02 0.43 -7.07
N PHE A 26 8.61 1.70 -7.15
CA PHE A 26 7.19 2.02 -7.34
C PHE A 26 6.65 1.53 -8.70
N ILE A 27 7.42 1.66 -9.77
CA ILE A 27 7.03 1.14 -11.09
C ILE A 27 6.85 -0.38 -11.04
N ILE A 28 7.79 -1.11 -10.43
CA ILE A 28 7.70 -2.57 -10.26
C ILE A 28 6.45 -2.93 -9.45
N TYR A 29 6.22 -2.24 -8.33
CA TYR A 29 5.03 -2.40 -7.52
C TYR A 29 3.76 -2.16 -8.34
N GLN A 30 3.72 -1.08 -9.12
CA GLN A 30 2.54 -0.68 -9.89
C GLN A 30 2.23 -1.67 -11.02
N ILE A 31 3.25 -2.17 -11.71
CA ILE A 31 3.08 -3.21 -12.75
C ILE A 31 2.48 -4.47 -12.14
N GLY A 32 3.04 -4.97 -11.03
CA GLY A 32 2.50 -6.14 -10.35
C GLY A 32 1.05 -5.94 -9.89
N ARG A 33 0.75 -4.78 -9.30
CA ARG A 33 -0.60 -4.42 -8.86
C ARG A 33 -1.59 -4.39 -10.02
N MET A 34 -1.24 -3.71 -11.11
CA MET A 34 -2.12 -3.59 -12.27
C MET A 34 -2.36 -4.93 -12.95
N SER A 35 -1.35 -5.79 -13.05
CA SER A 35 -1.48 -7.12 -13.64
C SER A 35 -2.58 -7.93 -12.96
N ILE A 36 -2.65 -7.87 -11.64
CA ILE A 36 -3.61 -8.64 -10.85
C ILE A 36 -5.01 -8.01 -10.92
N ILE A 37 -5.10 -6.68 -10.80
CA ILE A 37 -6.38 -5.96 -10.87
C ILE A 37 -7.06 -6.17 -12.24
N MET A 38 -6.28 -6.24 -13.32
CA MET A 38 -6.83 -6.51 -14.65
C MET A 38 -7.16 -7.99 -14.87
N TYR A 39 -6.33 -8.89 -14.35
CA TYR A 39 -6.49 -10.33 -14.59
C TYR A 39 -7.80 -10.89 -14.01
N LEU A 40 -8.16 -10.54 -12.78
CA LEU A 40 -9.32 -11.12 -12.10
C LEU A 40 -10.66 -10.81 -12.80
N PRO A 41 -11.01 -9.56 -13.15
CA PRO A 41 -12.23 -9.26 -13.90
C PRO A 41 -12.22 -9.89 -15.30
N CYS A 42 -11.06 -9.89 -15.98
CA CYS A 42 -10.96 -10.51 -17.31
C CYS A 42 -11.14 -12.03 -17.25
N MET A 43 -10.70 -12.69 -16.19
CA MET A 43 -10.94 -14.11 -15.97
C MET A 43 -12.45 -14.43 -15.82
N VAL A 44 -13.17 -13.63 -15.03
CA VAL A 44 -14.62 -13.77 -14.85
C VAL A 44 -15.36 -13.52 -16.18
N LEU A 45 -15.02 -12.44 -16.88
CA LEU A 45 -15.61 -12.12 -18.19
C LEU A 45 -15.30 -13.19 -19.24
N SER A 46 -14.09 -13.75 -19.24
CA SER A 46 -13.69 -14.84 -20.12
C SER A 46 -14.61 -16.06 -19.98
N ASN A 47 -14.90 -16.44 -18.73
CA ASN A 47 -15.81 -17.55 -18.45
C ASN A 47 -17.26 -17.29 -18.88
N LEU A 48 -17.70 -16.03 -18.83
CA LEU A 48 -19.07 -15.65 -19.23
C LEU A 48 -19.21 -15.49 -20.73
N MET A 49 -18.20 -14.94 -21.40
CA MET A 49 -18.27 -14.56 -22.82
C MET A 49 -17.60 -15.58 -23.76
N GLY A 50 -16.84 -16.53 -23.24
CA GLY A 50 -16.08 -17.49 -24.05
C GLY A 50 -14.89 -16.89 -24.81
N VAL A 51 -14.50 -15.65 -24.48
CA VAL A 51 -13.35 -14.94 -25.07
C VAL A 51 -12.11 -15.18 -24.24
N SER A 52 -10.95 -15.34 -24.86
CA SER A 52 -9.71 -15.58 -24.11
C SER A 52 -9.34 -14.41 -23.18
N VAL A 53 -8.82 -14.72 -21.99
CA VAL A 53 -8.41 -13.72 -20.97
C VAL A 53 -7.42 -12.72 -21.54
N ASN A 54 -6.47 -13.17 -22.37
CA ASN A 54 -5.44 -12.32 -22.96
C ASN A 54 -6.03 -11.25 -23.89
N VAL A 55 -7.03 -11.61 -24.69
CA VAL A 55 -7.72 -10.66 -25.58
C VAL A 55 -8.46 -9.60 -24.77
N LEU A 56 -9.14 -10.01 -23.70
CA LEU A 56 -9.85 -9.09 -22.81
C LEU A 56 -8.88 -8.11 -22.10
N ILE A 57 -7.74 -8.60 -21.63
CA ILE A 57 -6.70 -7.75 -21.00
C ILE A 57 -6.20 -6.70 -22.01
N ILE A 58 -5.92 -7.11 -23.26
CA ILE A 58 -5.43 -6.18 -24.29
C ILE A 58 -6.51 -5.12 -24.59
N ILE A 59 -7.76 -5.52 -24.79
CA ILE A 59 -8.86 -4.59 -25.07
C ILE A 59 -9.02 -3.58 -23.93
N MET A 60 -9.10 -4.08 -22.68
CA MET A 60 -9.24 -3.21 -21.51
C MET A 60 -8.05 -2.27 -21.33
N GLY A 61 -6.83 -2.77 -21.56
CA GLY A 61 -5.61 -1.97 -21.51
C GLY A 61 -5.57 -0.87 -22.55
N VAL A 62 -5.93 -1.18 -23.80
CA VAL A 62 -5.99 -0.19 -24.89
C VAL A 62 -7.03 0.90 -24.59
N ILE A 63 -8.23 0.52 -24.14
CA ILE A 63 -9.28 1.48 -23.74
C ILE A 63 -8.76 2.38 -22.62
N ALA A 64 -8.11 1.80 -21.59
CA ALA A 64 -7.55 2.57 -20.47
C ALA A 64 -6.49 3.57 -20.93
N ILE A 65 -5.61 3.20 -21.85
CA ILE A 65 -4.58 4.08 -22.43
C ILE A 65 -5.24 5.22 -23.20
N ILE A 66 -6.22 4.92 -24.05
CA ILE A 66 -6.89 5.93 -24.88
C ILE A 66 -7.55 7.00 -24.00
N TYR A 67 -8.38 6.63 -23.04
CA TYR A 67 -9.07 7.64 -22.23
C TYR A 67 -8.12 8.41 -21.28
N SER A 68 -7.07 7.76 -20.80
CA SER A 68 -6.06 8.42 -19.96
C SER A 68 -5.23 9.42 -20.76
N TYR A 69 -4.86 9.08 -22.00
CA TYR A 69 -4.09 9.94 -22.89
C TYR A 69 -4.89 11.16 -23.35
N THR A 70 -6.16 10.95 -23.76
CA THR A 70 -7.00 12.03 -24.31
C THR A 70 -7.50 12.99 -23.25
N GLY A 71 -7.81 12.53 -22.04
CA GLY A 71 -8.44 13.35 -21.00
C GLY A 71 -7.54 13.73 -19.82
N GLY A 72 -6.32 13.18 -19.74
CA GLY A 72 -5.37 13.43 -18.67
C GLY A 72 -5.95 13.09 -17.28
N LEU A 73 -5.39 13.71 -16.23
CA LEU A 73 -5.80 13.45 -14.85
C LEU A 73 -7.28 13.73 -14.57
N LYS A 74 -7.86 14.74 -15.22
CA LYS A 74 -9.28 15.09 -15.04
C LYS A 74 -10.19 13.96 -15.53
N SER A 75 -9.89 13.37 -16.68
CA SER A 75 -10.65 12.24 -17.22
C SER A 75 -10.56 11.03 -16.31
N VAL A 76 -9.37 10.72 -15.80
CA VAL A 76 -9.16 9.60 -14.89
C VAL A 76 -9.98 9.78 -13.60
N LEU A 77 -10.00 10.98 -13.01
CA LEU A 77 -10.80 11.25 -11.82
C LEU A 77 -12.31 11.09 -12.07
N TRP A 78 -12.81 11.51 -13.24
CA TRP A 78 -14.21 11.33 -13.61
C TRP A 78 -14.56 9.86 -13.86
N THR A 79 -13.70 9.12 -14.56
CA THR A 79 -13.91 7.67 -14.79
C THR A 79 -13.87 6.89 -13.47
N ASP A 80 -12.94 7.21 -12.57
CA ASP A 80 -12.87 6.61 -11.23
C ASP A 80 -14.16 6.87 -10.44
N PHE A 81 -14.69 8.10 -10.49
CA PHE A 81 -15.95 8.44 -9.82
C PHE A 81 -17.14 7.63 -10.38
N ILE A 82 -17.26 7.55 -11.72
CA ILE A 82 -18.33 6.79 -12.37
C ILE A 82 -18.19 5.30 -12.04
N GLN A 83 -16.98 4.74 -12.15
CA GLN A 83 -16.73 3.32 -11.85
C GLN A 83 -17.02 3.00 -10.38
N GLY A 84 -16.58 3.86 -9.46
CA GLY A 84 -16.89 3.72 -8.03
C GLY A 84 -18.39 3.78 -7.74
N SER A 85 -19.11 4.67 -8.42
CA SER A 85 -20.57 4.76 -8.29
C SER A 85 -21.29 3.51 -8.79
N VAL A 86 -20.90 3.00 -9.96
CA VAL A 86 -21.43 1.75 -10.52
C VAL A 86 -21.15 0.57 -9.59
N LEU A 87 -19.94 0.50 -9.03
CA LEU A 87 -19.55 -0.55 -8.08
C LEU A 87 -20.43 -0.50 -6.82
N LEU A 88 -20.62 0.69 -6.23
CA LEU A 88 -21.48 0.85 -5.06
C LEU A 88 -22.93 0.45 -5.34
N ILE A 89 -23.49 0.87 -6.48
CA ILE A 89 -24.84 0.49 -6.90
C ILE A 89 -24.91 -1.02 -7.09
N GLY A 90 -23.93 -1.63 -7.78
CA GLY A 90 -23.87 -3.07 -8.03
C GLY A 90 -23.80 -3.90 -6.75
N VAL A 91 -22.95 -3.49 -5.80
CA VAL A 91 -22.83 -4.16 -4.48
C VAL A 91 -24.13 -4.03 -3.69
N THR A 92 -24.73 -2.83 -3.68
CA THR A 92 -26.00 -2.59 -2.97
C THR A 92 -27.14 -3.42 -3.58
N PHE A 93 -27.22 -3.44 -4.90
CA PHE A 93 -28.21 -4.28 -5.61
C PHE A 93 -27.98 -5.77 -5.33
N GLY A 94 -26.73 -6.24 -5.41
CA GLY A 94 -26.36 -7.62 -5.08
C GLY A 94 -26.73 -7.99 -3.64
N LEU A 95 -26.49 -7.09 -2.68
CA LEU A 95 -26.87 -7.30 -1.28
C LEU A 95 -28.39 -7.41 -1.14
N ILE A 96 -29.17 -6.50 -1.73
CA ILE A 96 -30.64 -6.53 -1.69
C ILE A 96 -31.15 -7.82 -2.33
N PHE A 97 -30.60 -8.19 -3.49
CA PHE A 97 -30.97 -9.43 -4.18
C PHE A 97 -30.71 -10.67 -3.32
N LEU A 98 -29.54 -10.78 -2.71
CA LEU A 98 -29.21 -11.89 -1.82
C LEU A 98 -30.13 -11.92 -0.60
N LEU A 99 -30.38 -10.78 0.03
CA LEU A 99 -31.29 -10.70 1.20
C LEU A 99 -32.72 -11.09 0.85
N SER A 100 -33.18 -10.82 -0.36
CA SER A 100 -34.53 -11.18 -0.82
C SER A 100 -34.70 -12.66 -1.16
N HIS A 101 -33.57 -13.38 -1.38
CA HIS A 101 -33.59 -14.81 -1.77
C HIS A 101 -33.13 -15.75 -0.65
N ILE A 102 -32.73 -15.23 0.51
CA ILE A 102 -32.37 -16.03 1.69
C ILE A 102 -33.59 -16.20 2.58
N ASP A 103 -34.03 -17.44 2.77
CA ASP A 103 -35.10 -17.77 3.71
C ASP A 103 -34.70 -17.35 5.13
N GLY A 104 -35.48 -16.45 5.74
CA GLY A 104 -35.18 -15.84 7.03
C GLY A 104 -34.40 -14.52 6.99
N GLY A 105 -34.01 -14.05 5.81
CA GLY A 105 -33.40 -12.73 5.57
C GLY A 105 -32.18 -12.44 6.45
N LEU A 106 -32.04 -11.19 6.90
CA LEU A 106 -30.94 -10.74 7.78
C LEU A 106 -30.82 -11.57 9.07
N ARG A 107 -31.94 -12.04 9.62
CA ARG A 107 -31.93 -12.82 10.87
C ARG A 107 -31.25 -14.18 10.69
N ALA A 108 -31.49 -14.84 9.57
CA ALA A 108 -30.82 -16.12 9.25
C ALA A 108 -29.31 -15.90 9.06
N ILE A 109 -28.92 -14.84 8.37
CA ILE A 109 -27.51 -14.49 8.19
C ILE A 109 -26.82 -14.25 9.53
N PHE A 110 -27.41 -13.44 10.41
CA PHE A 110 -26.83 -13.20 11.74
C PHE A 110 -26.77 -14.47 12.59
N HIS A 111 -27.79 -15.34 12.50
CA HIS A 111 -27.80 -16.60 13.21
C HIS A 111 -26.66 -17.53 12.72
N GLU A 112 -26.54 -17.72 11.42
CA GLU A 112 -25.45 -18.53 10.84
C GLU A 112 -24.07 -17.92 11.12
N PHE A 113 -23.96 -16.59 11.12
CA PHE A 113 -22.71 -15.89 11.42
C PHE A 113 -22.28 -16.08 12.88
N THR A 114 -23.26 -16.06 13.81
CA THR A 114 -23.00 -16.30 15.24
C THR A 114 -22.83 -17.77 15.57
N ALA A 115 -23.64 -18.66 15.00
CA ALA A 115 -23.56 -20.09 15.21
C ALA A 115 -22.29 -20.69 14.60
N GLY A 116 -21.82 -20.17 13.46
CA GLY A 116 -20.59 -20.59 12.82
C GLY A 116 -19.31 -20.00 13.38
N GLY A 117 -19.36 -19.22 14.47
CA GLY A 117 -18.18 -18.59 15.07
C GLY A 117 -17.45 -17.59 14.15
N LYS A 118 -18.11 -17.13 13.09
CA LYS A 118 -17.50 -16.29 12.04
C LYS A 118 -17.37 -14.80 12.39
N PHE A 119 -17.73 -14.42 13.61
CA PHE A 119 -17.78 -13.00 14.02
C PHE A 119 -16.41 -12.35 14.28
N LEU A 120 -15.41 -13.11 14.51
CA LEU A 120 -13.98 -12.83 14.54
C LEU A 120 -13.42 -14.22 14.38
N ALA A 121 -12.59 -14.49 13.39
CA ALA A 121 -12.06 -15.83 13.17
C ALA A 121 -11.87 -16.54 14.52
N ALA A 122 -12.85 -17.35 14.94
CA ALA A 122 -12.98 -17.85 16.31
C ALA A 122 -11.75 -18.67 16.74
N ASP A 123 -10.96 -19.09 15.74
CA ASP A 123 -9.73 -19.86 15.90
C ASP A 123 -8.45 -18.98 15.88
N GLN A 124 -8.57 -17.67 15.66
CA GLN A 124 -7.41 -16.78 15.63
C GLN A 124 -7.22 -16.10 16.98
N PRO A 125 -6.06 -16.29 17.63
CA PRO A 125 -5.78 -15.63 18.91
C PRO A 125 -5.75 -14.11 18.72
N ILE A 126 -6.29 -13.37 19.70
CA ILE A 126 -6.19 -11.90 19.72
C ILE A 126 -4.71 -11.50 19.73
N PHE A 127 -3.92 -12.18 20.55
CA PHE A 127 -2.46 -12.08 20.61
C PHE A 127 -1.86 -13.47 20.51
N ASP A 128 -0.91 -13.66 19.59
CA ASP A 128 -0.08 -14.86 19.55
C ASP A 128 1.24 -14.57 20.26
N PRO A 129 1.79 -15.51 21.06
CA PRO A 129 3.13 -15.40 21.64
C PRO A 129 4.20 -15.14 20.57
N ASN A 130 4.00 -15.65 19.37
CA ASN A 130 4.80 -15.29 18.21
C ASN A 130 4.17 -14.07 17.51
N ILE A 131 4.68 -12.88 17.79
CA ILE A 131 4.21 -11.59 17.24
C ILE A 131 4.15 -11.58 15.71
N LEU A 132 4.83 -12.49 15.03
CA LEU A 132 4.89 -12.55 13.56
C LEU A 132 3.82 -13.48 12.95
N LYS A 133 3.13 -14.30 13.77
CA LYS A 133 2.03 -15.14 13.30
C LYS A 133 0.72 -14.37 13.17
N ASP A 134 -0.19 -14.92 12.39
CA ASP A 134 -1.51 -14.34 12.19
C ASP A 134 -2.25 -14.24 13.53
N SER A 135 -2.50 -13.00 13.95
CA SER A 135 -3.30 -12.64 15.11
C SER A 135 -4.14 -11.42 14.76
N VAL A 136 -5.26 -11.23 15.46
CA VAL A 136 -6.14 -10.08 15.24
C VAL A 136 -5.37 -8.76 15.45
N PHE A 137 -4.52 -8.72 16.45
CA PHE A 137 -3.67 -7.56 16.72
C PHE A 137 -2.71 -7.27 15.55
N LEU A 138 -1.98 -8.29 15.07
CA LEU A 138 -1.05 -8.11 13.96
C LEU A 138 -1.77 -7.69 12.67
N LEU A 139 -2.96 -8.22 12.41
CA LEU A 139 -3.76 -7.84 11.26
C LEU A 139 -4.14 -6.35 11.32
N ILE A 140 -4.64 -5.86 12.46
CA ILE A 140 -5.01 -4.45 12.61
C ILE A 140 -3.79 -3.53 12.49
N VAL A 141 -2.72 -3.84 13.19
CA VAL A 141 -1.50 -3.02 13.22
C VAL A 141 -0.77 -3.09 11.88
N GLY A 142 -0.61 -4.29 11.31
CA GLY A 142 0.05 -4.49 10.02
C GLY A 142 -0.71 -3.86 8.86
N ALA A 143 -2.03 -4.02 8.81
CA ALA A 143 -2.88 -3.33 7.84
C ALA A 143 -2.80 -1.81 8.00
N GLY A 144 -2.77 -1.31 9.24
CA GLY A 144 -2.59 0.10 9.54
C GLY A 144 -1.28 0.64 8.96
N PHE A 145 -0.15 0.02 9.26
CA PHE A 145 1.16 0.43 8.72
C PHE A 145 1.25 0.32 7.21
N ASN A 146 0.72 -0.76 6.62
CA ASN A 146 0.68 -0.93 5.17
C ASN A 146 -0.13 0.19 4.50
N THR A 147 -1.29 0.50 5.06
CA THR A 147 -2.15 1.58 4.57
C THR A 147 -1.48 2.95 4.68
N MET A 148 -0.97 3.31 5.86
CA MET A 148 -0.25 4.58 6.06
C MET A 148 0.92 4.71 5.07
N GLY A 149 1.67 3.64 4.87
CA GLY A 149 2.76 3.60 3.93
C GLY A 149 2.33 3.82 2.49
N SER A 150 1.19 3.25 2.08
CA SER A 150 0.63 3.49 0.75
C SER A 150 0.32 4.96 0.51
N TYR A 151 -0.22 5.67 1.50
CA TYR A 151 -0.51 7.11 1.38
C TYR A 151 0.74 7.97 1.23
N VAL A 152 1.85 7.57 1.84
CA VAL A 152 3.10 8.35 1.81
C VAL A 152 3.96 8.02 0.59
N SER A 153 4.02 6.76 0.17
CA SER A 153 4.96 6.28 -0.84
C SER A 153 4.36 6.09 -2.23
N SER A 154 3.03 6.02 -2.37
CA SER A 154 2.39 5.85 -3.67
C SER A 154 2.17 7.17 -4.37
N GLN A 155 2.85 7.34 -5.51
CA GLN A 155 2.79 8.58 -6.30
C GLN A 155 1.38 8.89 -6.82
N ASP A 156 0.60 7.89 -7.19
CA ASP A 156 -0.78 8.04 -7.66
C ASP A 156 -1.69 8.65 -6.57
N ILE A 157 -1.50 8.27 -5.32
CA ILE A 157 -2.24 8.82 -4.19
C ILE A 157 -1.75 10.25 -3.88
N VAL A 158 -0.44 10.45 -3.79
CA VAL A 158 0.16 11.76 -3.52
C VAL A 158 -0.23 12.77 -4.60
N GLN A 159 -0.22 12.37 -5.88
CA GLN A 159 -0.61 13.25 -6.97
C GLN A 159 -2.08 13.68 -6.90
N ARG A 160 -2.99 12.80 -6.46
CA ARG A 160 -4.41 13.15 -6.25
C ARG A 160 -4.58 14.15 -5.11
N PHE A 161 -3.82 13.99 -4.03
CA PHE A 161 -3.88 14.94 -2.90
C PHE A 161 -3.30 16.31 -3.24
N THR A 162 -2.30 16.39 -4.11
CA THR A 162 -1.72 17.68 -4.54
C THR A 162 -2.62 18.47 -5.49
N THR A 163 -3.73 17.90 -5.96
CA THR A 163 -4.73 18.65 -6.75
C THR A 163 -5.55 19.62 -5.91
N THR A 164 -5.54 19.52 -4.58
CA THR A 164 -6.22 20.44 -3.68
C THR A 164 -5.23 21.21 -2.81
N THR A 165 -5.42 22.52 -2.70
CA THR A 165 -4.60 23.40 -1.86
C THR A 165 -5.22 23.63 -0.48
N ASP A 166 -6.47 23.19 -0.27
CA ASP A 166 -7.21 23.39 0.98
C ASP A 166 -7.02 22.20 1.91
N THR A 167 -6.31 22.40 3.01
CA THR A 167 -6.02 21.38 4.03
C THR A 167 -7.27 20.79 4.68
N LYS A 168 -8.36 21.56 4.82
CA LYS A 168 -9.62 21.06 5.38
C LYS A 168 -10.31 20.10 4.42
N LYS A 169 -10.30 20.41 3.13
CA LYS A 169 -10.81 19.52 2.07
C LYS A 169 -9.95 18.29 1.96
N LEU A 170 -8.64 18.41 2.05
CA LEU A 170 -7.70 17.30 2.05
C LEU A 170 -7.99 16.32 3.19
N ASN A 171 -8.13 16.81 4.43
CA ASN A 171 -8.44 15.96 5.58
C ASN A 171 -9.79 15.24 5.43
N LYS A 172 -10.81 15.93 4.90
CA LYS A 172 -12.12 15.33 4.63
C LYS A 172 -12.04 14.24 3.55
N MET A 173 -11.26 14.45 2.50
CA MET A 173 -11.01 13.44 1.46
C MET A 173 -10.28 12.22 2.02
N MET A 174 -9.28 12.40 2.87
CA MET A 174 -8.54 11.30 3.51
C MET A 174 -9.46 10.48 4.44
N LEU A 175 -10.29 11.12 5.24
CA LEU A 175 -11.26 10.43 6.11
C LEU A 175 -12.32 9.68 5.30
N ALA A 176 -12.86 10.27 4.25
CA ALA A 176 -13.85 9.63 3.39
C ALA A 176 -13.27 8.39 2.66
N ASN A 177 -11.99 8.44 2.25
CA ASN A 177 -11.32 7.33 1.58
C ASN A 177 -10.98 6.18 2.53
N GLY A 178 -10.80 6.45 3.82
CA GLY A 178 -10.52 5.44 4.84
C GLY A 178 -11.63 4.41 5.06
N GLY A 179 -12.86 4.69 4.62
CA GLY A 179 -14.05 3.84 4.84
C GLY A 179 -14.33 2.75 3.79
N VAL A 180 -13.60 2.69 2.67
CA VAL A 180 -13.97 1.83 1.51
C VAL A 180 -12.88 0.82 1.19
N LYS A 181 -12.54 -0.08 2.14
CA LYS A 181 -11.31 -0.86 2.00
C LYS A 181 -11.42 -2.34 2.32
N SER A 182 -12.12 -3.20 1.66
CA SER A 182 -12.02 -4.60 2.09
C SER A 182 -11.43 -5.61 1.10
N ALA A 183 -11.67 -5.51 -0.18
CA ALA A 183 -11.15 -6.50 -1.14
C ALA A 183 -9.73 -6.20 -1.65
N TYR A 184 -9.34 -4.94 -1.64
CA TYR A 184 -8.06 -4.45 -2.13
C TYR A 184 -6.89 -4.69 -1.15
N GLU A 185 -7.18 -4.82 0.14
CA GLU A 185 -6.16 -4.99 1.17
C GLU A 185 -5.50 -6.36 1.14
N TRP A 186 -6.23 -7.40 0.78
CA TRP A 186 -5.66 -8.75 0.64
C TRP A 186 -4.57 -8.79 -0.44
N PHE A 187 -4.77 -8.02 -1.50
CA PHE A 187 -3.81 -7.85 -2.59
C PHE A 187 -2.57 -7.06 -2.19
N ASN A 188 -2.76 -6.03 -1.36
CA ASN A 188 -1.67 -5.19 -0.88
C ASN A 188 -0.71 -5.94 0.05
N GLY A 189 -1.15 -6.98 0.75
CA GLY A 189 -0.29 -7.81 1.58
C GLY A 189 0.85 -8.44 0.77
N PHE A 190 0.56 -8.99 -0.41
CA PHE A 190 1.58 -9.57 -1.28
C PHE A 190 2.54 -8.50 -1.84
N MET A 191 2.02 -7.32 -2.15
CA MET A 191 2.81 -6.19 -2.62
C MET A 191 3.50 -5.41 -1.49
N GLY A 192 3.15 -5.69 -0.24
CA GLY A 192 3.80 -5.12 0.96
C GLY A 192 5.30 -5.40 1.03
N LEU A 193 5.77 -6.46 0.36
CA LEU A 193 7.20 -6.74 0.19
C LEU A 193 7.95 -5.56 -0.44
N VAL A 194 7.45 -5.02 -1.54
CA VAL A 194 8.11 -3.93 -2.28
C VAL A 194 7.79 -2.58 -1.63
N LEU A 195 6.52 -2.37 -1.27
CA LEU A 195 6.05 -1.14 -0.66
C LEU A 195 6.65 -0.95 0.74
N GLY A 196 6.78 -2.03 1.53
CA GLY A 196 7.37 -1.98 2.87
C GLY A 196 8.78 -1.41 2.90
N ILE A 197 9.62 -1.74 1.91
CA ILE A 197 10.97 -1.21 1.78
C ILE A 197 10.95 0.30 1.54
N LEU A 198 10.06 0.78 0.67
CA LEU A 198 9.86 2.21 0.43
C LEU A 198 9.36 2.93 1.68
N ILE A 199 8.37 2.37 2.38
CA ILE A 199 7.83 2.93 3.62
C ILE A 199 8.94 3.10 4.65
N GLY A 200 9.77 2.08 4.86
CA GLY A 200 10.89 2.14 5.79
C GLY A 200 11.86 3.28 5.49
N THR A 201 12.18 3.47 4.21
CA THR A 201 13.06 4.56 3.76
C THR A 201 12.42 5.95 3.96
N PHE A 202 11.12 6.09 3.68
CA PHE A 202 10.39 7.33 3.93
C PHE A 202 10.29 7.65 5.43
N ILE A 203 9.97 6.65 6.26
CA ILE A 203 9.91 6.82 7.72
C ILE A 203 11.29 7.21 8.26
N LEU A 204 12.36 6.55 7.83
CA LEU A 204 13.72 6.91 8.20
C LEU A 204 14.02 8.38 7.85
N GLY A 205 13.60 8.83 6.66
CA GLY A 205 13.79 10.23 6.24
C GLY A 205 12.95 11.24 6.99
N ALA A 206 11.68 10.93 7.22
CA ALA A 206 10.71 11.88 7.80
C ALA A 206 10.84 12.01 9.33
N PHE A 207 11.17 10.92 10.01
CA PHE A 207 11.12 10.85 11.47
C PHE A 207 12.50 10.89 12.16
N THR A 208 13.61 10.88 11.40
CA THR A 208 14.95 10.93 11.99
C THR A 208 15.77 12.12 11.50
N LYS A 209 16.37 12.88 12.42
CA LYS A 209 17.32 13.97 12.11
C LYS A 209 18.68 13.46 11.68
N VAL A 210 19.07 12.26 12.12
CA VAL A 210 20.41 11.71 11.93
C VAL A 210 20.59 10.98 10.60
N ALA A 211 19.49 10.61 9.93
CA ALA A 211 19.54 9.85 8.68
C ALA A 211 20.25 10.62 7.55
N ASN A 212 21.22 9.97 6.92
CA ASN A 212 21.97 10.46 5.77
C ASN A 212 21.85 9.49 4.58
N THR A 213 22.40 9.86 3.44
CA THR A 213 22.36 9.07 2.20
C THR A 213 22.89 7.66 2.37
N PHE A 214 24.03 7.50 3.05
CA PHE A 214 24.65 6.19 3.26
C PHE A 214 23.76 5.28 4.09
N GLY A 215 23.25 5.79 5.22
CA GLY A 215 22.33 5.03 6.08
C GLY A 215 21.03 4.66 5.38
N ALA A 216 20.49 5.54 4.53
CA ALA A 216 19.28 5.27 3.76
C ALA A 216 19.50 4.19 2.69
N VAL A 217 20.61 4.22 1.98
CA VAL A 217 20.97 3.18 0.99
C VAL A 217 21.19 1.84 1.68
N LEU A 218 21.92 1.84 2.80
CA LEU A 218 22.18 0.60 3.53
C LEU A 218 20.89 0.02 4.12
N ALA A 219 20.01 0.86 4.68
CA ALA A 219 18.69 0.47 5.17
C ALA A 219 17.84 -0.16 4.06
N PHE A 220 17.86 0.44 2.86
CA PHE A 220 17.14 -0.07 1.70
C PHE A 220 17.65 -1.46 1.28
N ILE A 221 18.97 -1.63 1.18
CA ILE A 221 19.60 -2.91 0.80
C ILE A 221 19.29 -3.98 1.87
N ALA A 222 19.44 -3.64 3.16
CA ALA A 222 19.18 -4.56 4.26
C ALA A 222 17.70 -4.99 4.30
N ALA A 223 16.77 -4.04 4.17
CA ALA A 223 15.35 -4.35 4.13
C ALA A 223 15.00 -5.23 2.92
N SER A 224 15.57 -4.95 1.75
CA SER A 224 15.40 -5.79 0.55
C SER A 224 15.92 -7.20 0.78
N GLY A 225 17.12 -7.35 1.34
CA GLY A 225 17.72 -8.64 1.65
C GLY A 225 16.89 -9.46 2.64
N VAL A 226 16.42 -8.82 3.72
CA VAL A 226 15.56 -9.47 4.72
C VAL A 226 14.23 -9.91 4.11
N MET A 227 13.61 -9.08 3.26
CA MET A 227 12.35 -9.43 2.60
C MET A 227 12.53 -10.61 1.63
N VAL A 228 13.61 -10.64 0.85
CA VAL A 228 13.94 -11.76 -0.01
C VAL A 228 14.19 -13.03 0.83
N TYR A 229 14.93 -12.91 1.92
CA TYR A 229 15.17 -14.02 2.83
C TYR A 229 13.86 -14.59 3.41
N ILE A 230 12.99 -13.75 3.93
CA ILE A 230 11.69 -14.16 4.48
C ILE A 230 10.85 -14.85 3.39
N LYS A 231 10.79 -14.29 2.19
CA LYS A 231 9.97 -14.83 1.11
C LYS A 231 10.39 -16.24 0.65
N TYR A 232 11.69 -16.51 0.58
CA TYR A 232 12.21 -17.74 0.00
C TYR A 232 12.65 -18.80 1.02
N PHE A 233 13.01 -18.39 2.23
CA PHE A 233 13.61 -19.28 3.23
C PHE A 233 12.77 -19.48 4.49
N VAL A 234 11.77 -18.62 4.74
CA VAL A 234 10.91 -18.75 5.92
C VAL A 234 9.55 -19.34 5.48
N PRO A 235 9.08 -20.43 6.12
CA PRO A 235 7.75 -20.97 5.83
C PRO A 235 6.66 -19.92 6.07
N ALA A 236 5.68 -19.84 5.17
CA ALA A 236 4.59 -18.86 5.22
C ALA A 236 3.75 -18.96 6.52
N GLU A 237 3.76 -20.13 7.17
CA GLU A 237 3.06 -20.38 8.44
C GLU A 237 3.68 -19.63 9.62
N ASN A 238 4.95 -19.22 9.51
CA ASN A 238 5.69 -18.60 10.60
C ASN A 238 5.69 -17.06 10.55
N VAL A 239 5.40 -16.47 9.39
CA VAL A 239 5.44 -15.03 9.21
C VAL A 239 4.25 -14.58 8.36
N SER A 240 3.35 -13.86 9.01
CA SER A 240 2.18 -13.28 8.35
C SER A 240 2.56 -12.22 7.32
N ILE A 241 1.80 -12.17 6.23
CA ILE A 241 1.93 -11.14 5.18
C ILE A 241 1.79 -9.73 5.78
N TRP A 242 0.97 -9.58 6.81
CA TRP A 242 0.74 -8.30 7.49
C TRP A 242 1.96 -7.81 8.28
N SER A 243 2.87 -8.70 8.66
CA SER A 243 4.10 -8.35 9.36
C SER A 243 5.18 -7.78 8.43
N TYR A 244 5.10 -8.00 7.11
CA TYR A 244 6.14 -7.60 6.16
C TYR A 244 6.45 -6.10 6.20
N SER A 245 5.43 -5.25 6.24
CA SER A 245 5.63 -3.80 6.36
C SER A 245 6.30 -3.41 7.67
N ILE A 246 5.89 -4.02 8.78
CA ILE A 246 6.45 -3.76 10.12
C ILE A 246 7.91 -4.19 10.18
N ILE A 247 8.22 -5.39 9.70
CA ILE A 247 9.60 -5.92 9.66
C ILE A 247 10.48 -5.01 8.80
N SER A 248 9.99 -4.61 7.63
CA SER A 248 10.73 -3.75 6.71
C SER A 248 11.04 -2.38 7.31
N ILE A 249 10.07 -1.78 8.01
CA ILE A 249 10.26 -0.52 8.74
C ILE A 249 11.29 -0.71 9.87
N ALA A 250 11.13 -1.76 10.67
CA ALA A 250 12.03 -2.06 11.78
C ALA A 250 13.47 -2.25 11.28
N VAL A 251 13.68 -3.05 10.23
CA VAL A 251 15.01 -3.26 9.63
C VAL A 251 15.59 -1.94 9.11
N SER A 252 14.77 -1.13 8.45
CA SER A 252 15.21 0.17 7.91
C SER A 252 15.67 1.11 9.01
N LEU A 253 14.99 1.14 10.16
CA LEU A 253 15.36 1.97 11.31
C LEU A 253 16.59 1.40 12.04
N VAL A 254 16.60 0.10 12.32
CA VAL A 254 17.69 -0.57 13.07
C VAL A 254 19.01 -0.53 12.30
N VAL A 255 18.99 -0.62 10.98
CA VAL A 255 20.19 -0.54 10.15
C VAL A 255 20.52 0.90 9.76
N GLY A 256 19.50 1.67 9.36
CA GLY A 256 19.70 3.01 8.80
C GLY A 256 20.18 4.03 9.81
N ILE A 257 19.68 4.00 11.05
CA ILE A 257 20.08 4.96 12.10
C ILE A 257 21.54 4.74 12.51
N PRO A 258 21.98 3.55 12.94
CA PRO A 258 23.38 3.33 13.31
C PRO A 258 24.34 3.58 12.15
N ALA A 259 24.00 3.13 10.94
CA ALA A 259 24.84 3.38 9.76
C ALA A 259 25.00 4.88 9.47
N SER A 260 23.94 5.66 9.64
CA SER A 260 24.00 7.12 9.51
C SER A 260 24.88 7.78 10.55
N ILE A 261 24.79 7.33 11.80
CA ILE A 261 25.62 7.86 12.91
C ILE A 261 27.10 7.54 12.68
N ILE A 262 27.41 6.30 12.31
CA ILE A 262 28.78 5.87 12.04
C ILE A 262 29.37 6.68 10.87
N TRP A 263 28.64 6.80 9.77
CA TRP A 263 29.08 7.55 8.60
C TRP A 263 29.33 9.02 8.89
N ARG A 264 28.46 9.63 9.70
CA ARG A 264 28.62 11.04 10.15
C ARG A 264 29.89 11.23 10.95
N LYS A 265 30.28 10.28 11.79
CA LYS A 265 31.55 10.31 12.55
C LYS A 265 32.77 10.16 11.66
N VAL A 266 32.67 9.40 10.54
CA VAL A 266 33.80 9.08 9.68
C VAL A 266 34.01 10.13 8.56
N LYS A 267 32.95 10.58 7.92
CA LYS A 267 33.03 11.44 6.71
C LYS A 267 32.27 12.76 6.78
N GLY A 268 31.65 13.08 7.91
CA GLY A 268 30.79 14.25 8.02
C GLY A 268 29.38 14.02 7.47
N ASP A 269 28.53 15.03 7.59
CA ASP A 269 27.09 14.93 7.27
C ASP A 269 26.79 15.56 5.91
N ASN A 270 26.41 14.74 4.93
CA ASN A 270 25.95 15.18 3.61
C ASN A 270 24.43 15.33 3.51
N SER A 271 23.68 15.05 4.59
CA SER A 271 22.24 15.22 4.59
C SER A 271 21.84 16.71 4.73
N LYS A 272 20.74 17.09 4.07
CA LYS A 272 20.19 18.44 4.30
C LYS A 272 19.63 18.56 5.71
N PRO A 273 19.58 19.78 6.25
CA PRO A 273 19.10 20.03 7.60
C PRO A 273 17.64 19.57 7.79
N ALA A 274 17.25 19.49 9.05
CA ALA A 274 15.96 18.98 9.53
C ALA A 274 14.67 19.63 8.97
N GLN A 275 14.80 20.73 8.23
CA GLN A 275 13.65 21.43 7.62
C GLN A 275 12.77 20.54 6.71
N TYR A 276 13.28 19.41 6.25
CA TYR A 276 12.54 18.42 5.46
C TYR A 276 11.99 17.25 6.29
N THR A 277 12.15 17.28 7.62
CA THR A 277 11.52 16.30 8.50
C THR A 277 10.18 16.82 9.00
N THR A 278 9.17 15.95 9.09
CA THR A 278 7.80 16.34 9.46
C THR A 278 7.65 16.68 10.95
N ILE A 279 8.46 16.05 11.83
CA ILE A 279 8.34 16.19 13.29
C ILE A 279 9.12 17.40 13.83
N TYR A 280 10.07 17.91 13.09
CA TYR A 280 11.02 18.90 13.58
C TYR A 280 10.92 20.22 12.81
N LYS A 281 9.71 20.72 12.59
CA LYS A 281 9.52 22.14 12.28
C LYS A 281 9.74 22.92 13.58
N ASP A 282 10.81 23.71 13.63
CA ASP A 282 10.97 24.75 14.63
C ASP A 282 9.87 25.80 14.43
#